data_c7280d27971f91ebb555083c6e8c32ef
#
_entry.id   c7280d27971f91ebb555083c6e8c32ef
#
_cell.length_a   1.000
_cell.length_b   1.000
_cell.length_c   1.000
_cell.angle_alpha   90.00
_cell.angle_beta   90.00
_cell.angle_gamma   90.00
#
_symmetry.space_group_name_H-M   'P 1'
#
loop_
_entity.id
_entity.type
_entity.pdbx_description
1 polymer ?
#
loop_
_entity_poly.entity_id
_entity_poly.type
_entity_poly.pdbx_seq_one_letter_code
_entity_poly.pdbx_strand_id
1 'polypeptide(L)'
;MFYNRGSIEGLYGCGNVKINEMDHIWDLSKIHDYDVQRYFRQVIIRNKAWEKNIIFRRGLNNLLQGLYYRDIRMDYDPVHNIVLGDTYDIFDVKTVKKFYKYINFNADYVNYLGKYSNATEILDFLIGKMELKLEYSEKSIDNASEHGHMNVLEWWLKSNLPLKYSEKSMDNASGHGHVHVLEWWNNSGLFLKYSKYALIRASSNGYVNVLEWWKNLGLPLEYDEYAVNYASKNGHINVLEWWFKSNLPLKYSEDSMDNASRNGHIHVLEWWKNLGLPFKYSEDSMNYASENGHVNVLEWWKNTGLLLEYTEWAMNHASRNGYINVLEWWKTSGLPLKYNDHAFIATPDDLDRIGIEKFDQVLEWWGNSGLTLPWIYNYI
;
A
#
# COMPACT_ATOMS: atom_id res chain seq x y z
N MET A 1 -10.57 -15.33 26.63
CA MET A 1 -9.23 -14.96 26.13
C MET A 1 -9.25 -15.03 24.61
N PHE A 2 -8.81 -13.96 23.94
CA PHE A 2 -8.85 -13.80 22.47
C PHE A 2 -7.49 -13.36 21.96
N TYR A 3 -7.09 -13.78 20.76
CA TYR A 3 -5.85 -13.36 20.12
C TYR A 3 -5.99 -13.28 18.59
N ASN A 4 -5.04 -12.67 17.91
CA ASN A 4 -5.05 -12.45 16.47
C ASN A 4 -4.76 -13.73 15.68
N ARG A 5 -5.36 -13.87 14.50
CA ARG A 5 -5.37 -15.07 13.64
C ARG A 5 -4.00 -15.47 13.08
N GLY A 6 -2.99 -14.62 13.13
CA GLY A 6 -1.80 -14.75 12.27
C GLY A 6 -0.82 -15.89 12.61
N SER A 7 -1.04 -16.75 13.60
CA SER A 7 0.13 -17.44 14.13
C SER A 7 0.03 -18.88 14.59
N ILE A 8 -1.10 -19.58 14.47
CA ILE A 8 -1.13 -21.01 14.84
C ILE A 8 -1.96 -21.82 13.84
N GLU A 9 -1.39 -22.13 12.69
CA GLU A 9 -1.83 -23.21 11.85
C GLU A 9 -1.24 -24.52 12.44
N GLY A 10 -2.10 -25.40 12.91
CA GLY A 10 -1.68 -26.76 13.24
C GLY A 10 -2.03 -27.30 14.63
N LEU A 11 -2.69 -26.53 15.50
CA LEU A 11 -3.16 -27.07 16.77
C LEU A 11 -4.57 -27.63 16.65
N TYR A 12 -4.69 -28.91 16.32
CA TYR A 12 -5.95 -29.65 16.27
C TYR A 12 -6.16 -30.45 17.58
N GLY A 13 -7.25 -30.18 18.26
CA GLY A 13 -7.72 -31.00 19.36
C GLY A 13 -9.23 -31.14 19.28
N CYS A 14 -9.74 -32.26 18.77
CA CYS A 14 -11.15 -32.61 18.86
C CYS A 14 -11.49 -33.15 20.25
N GLY A 15 -12.37 -32.50 20.98
CA GLY A 15 -12.96 -33.01 22.19
C GLY A 15 -14.09 -32.12 22.69
N ASN A 16 -15.24 -32.70 23.02
CA ASN A 16 -16.37 -32.00 23.64
C ASN A 16 -15.96 -31.43 25.00
N VAL A 17 -15.78 -30.12 25.08
CA VAL A 17 -15.52 -29.43 26.34
C VAL A 17 -16.80 -28.74 26.78
N LYS A 18 -17.34 -29.17 27.93
CA LYS A 18 -18.32 -28.38 28.68
C LYS A 18 -17.61 -27.19 29.31
N ILE A 19 -17.93 -25.98 28.82
CA ILE A 19 -17.41 -24.76 29.41
C ILE A 19 -18.33 -24.36 30.55
N ASN A 20 -17.86 -24.60 31.76
CA ASN A 20 -18.40 -23.97 32.97
C ASN A 20 -17.49 -22.78 33.28
N GLU A 21 -18.00 -21.56 33.10
CA GLU A 21 -17.39 -20.29 33.50
C GLU A 21 -16.29 -19.73 32.56
N MET A 22 -16.65 -18.66 31.83
CA MET A 22 -15.74 -17.74 31.15
C MET A 22 -15.24 -16.70 32.18
N ASP A 23 -14.18 -17.00 32.92
CA ASP A 23 -13.79 -16.08 33.99
C ASP A 23 -12.84 -14.95 33.59
N HIS A 24 -12.20 -14.95 32.42
CA HIS A 24 -11.31 -13.86 32.04
C HIS A 24 -11.31 -13.61 30.52
N ILE A 25 -12.05 -12.60 30.11
CA ILE A 25 -11.94 -12.01 28.78
C ILE A 25 -10.88 -10.91 28.85
N TRP A 26 -9.92 -10.99 27.95
CA TRP A 26 -8.88 -9.97 27.83
C TRP A 26 -9.50 -8.65 27.44
N ASP A 27 -9.01 -7.60 28.09
CA ASP A 27 -9.29 -6.23 27.76
C ASP A 27 -8.78 -5.94 26.33
N LEU A 28 -9.69 -5.97 25.35
CA LEU A 28 -9.43 -5.57 23.96
C LEU A 28 -9.18 -4.06 23.86
N SER A 29 -9.22 -3.33 24.99
CA SER A 29 -8.96 -1.90 25.08
C SER A 29 -7.55 -1.50 24.63
N LYS A 30 -6.64 -2.46 24.48
CA LYS A 30 -5.25 -2.25 24.05
C LYS A 30 -4.99 -2.50 22.56
N ILE A 31 -6.03 -2.73 21.77
CA ILE A 31 -5.90 -2.83 20.33
C ILE A 31 -5.73 -1.42 19.77
N HIS A 32 -4.53 -1.10 19.31
CA HIS A 32 -4.19 0.19 18.71
C HIS A 32 -4.05 0.14 17.19
N ASP A 33 -3.91 -1.06 16.61
CA ASP A 33 -3.76 -1.26 15.18
C ASP A 33 -4.80 -2.27 14.68
N TYR A 34 -5.93 -1.75 14.19
CA TYR A 34 -7.04 -2.55 13.70
C TYR A 34 -6.77 -3.22 12.35
N ASP A 35 -5.81 -2.75 11.57
CA ASP A 35 -5.41 -3.40 10.32
C ASP A 35 -4.77 -4.76 10.59
N VAL A 36 -3.97 -4.85 11.67
CA VAL A 36 -3.29 -6.09 12.08
C VAL A 36 -4.18 -6.95 12.97
N GLN A 37 -5.10 -6.35 13.75
CA GLN A 37 -5.83 -7.01 14.83
C GLN A 37 -7.35 -7.14 14.58
N ARG A 38 -7.75 -7.16 13.32
CA ARG A 38 -9.15 -7.29 12.90
C ARG A 38 -9.84 -8.56 13.41
N TYR A 39 -9.08 -9.64 13.50
CA TYR A 39 -9.60 -10.94 13.88
C TYR A 39 -9.09 -11.38 15.23
N PHE A 40 -9.97 -11.94 16.03
CA PHE A 40 -9.58 -12.63 17.24
C PHE A 40 -10.14 -14.06 17.27
N ARG A 41 -9.48 -14.92 18.02
CA ARG A 41 -9.90 -16.29 18.19
C ARG A 41 -10.10 -16.59 19.68
N GLN A 42 -11.17 -17.27 20.00
CA GLN A 42 -11.40 -17.72 21.35
C GLN A 42 -10.35 -18.79 21.72
N VAL A 43 -9.69 -18.60 22.84
CA VAL A 43 -8.75 -19.57 23.40
C VAL A 43 -9.35 -20.13 24.69
N ILE A 44 -9.52 -21.43 24.73
CA ILE A 44 -10.08 -22.14 25.87
C ILE A 44 -8.97 -22.90 26.58
N ILE A 45 -8.77 -22.64 27.87
CA ILE A 45 -7.76 -23.29 28.67
C ILE A 45 -8.47 -24.33 29.53
N ARG A 46 -8.08 -25.59 29.41
CA ARG A 46 -8.75 -26.74 30.06
C ARG A 46 -8.45 -26.94 31.55
N ASN A 47 -7.45 -26.27 32.12
CA ASN A 47 -6.98 -26.58 33.48
C ASN A 47 -7.01 -25.34 34.38
N LYS A 48 -7.59 -25.51 35.59
CA LYS A 48 -7.67 -24.47 36.64
C LYS A 48 -6.31 -24.17 37.32
N ALA A 49 -5.25 -24.92 37.03
CA ALA A 49 -3.94 -24.73 37.67
C ALA A 49 -3.26 -23.38 37.37
N TRP A 50 -3.77 -22.62 36.42
CA TRP A 50 -3.20 -21.33 36.01
C TRP A 50 -3.61 -20.15 36.90
N GLU A 51 -4.66 -20.29 37.72
CA GLU A 51 -5.13 -19.22 38.61
C GLU A 51 -4.07 -18.77 39.64
N LYS A 52 -3.08 -19.62 39.92
CA LYS A 52 -2.04 -19.35 40.90
C LYS A 52 -0.73 -18.78 40.35
N ASN A 53 -0.56 -18.63 39.07
CA ASN A 53 0.76 -18.34 38.51
C ASN A 53 0.78 -16.99 37.71
N ILE A 54 1.23 -15.93 38.39
CA ILE A 54 1.44 -14.58 37.80
C ILE A 54 2.42 -14.61 36.59
N ILE A 55 3.31 -15.62 36.56
CA ILE A 55 4.28 -15.83 35.47
C ILE A 55 3.57 -16.18 34.17
N PHE A 56 2.47 -16.91 34.23
CA PHE A 56 1.68 -17.28 33.05
C PHE A 56 1.03 -16.06 32.38
N ARG A 57 0.62 -15.02 33.13
CA ARG A 57 0.10 -13.77 32.57
C ARG A 57 1.15 -13.02 31.75
N ARG A 58 2.42 -13.03 32.19
CA ARG A 58 3.52 -12.42 31.41
C ARG A 58 3.88 -13.24 30.17
N GLY A 59 3.89 -14.55 30.29
CA GLY A 59 4.17 -15.47 29.17
C GLY A 59 3.11 -15.36 28.07
N LEU A 60 1.83 -15.25 28.44
CA LEU A 60 0.74 -15.12 27.48
C LEU A 60 0.71 -13.74 26.81
N ASN A 61 1.04 -12.67 27.54
CA ASN A 61 1.25 -11.34 26.95
C ASN A 61 2.37 -11.36 25.90
N ASN A 62 3.45 -12.10 26.15
CA ASN A 62 4.54 -12.25 25.19
C ASN A 62 4.14 -13.15 23.99
N LEU A 63 3.31 -14.16 24.19
CA LEU A 63 2.72 -14.98 23.12
C LEU A 63 1.77 -14.15 22.23
N LEU A 64 1.08 -13.18 22.80
CA LEU A 64 0.16 -12.30 22.11
C LEU A 64 0.86 -11.10 21.46
N GLN A 65 2.03 -10.68 21.97
CA GLN A 65 2.82 -9.56 21.43
C GLN A 65 3.89 -9.98 20.43
N GLY A 66 4.22 -11.25 20.33
CA GLY A 66 5.28 -11.63 19.40
C GLY A 66 5.60 -13.11 19.42
N LEU A 67 5.15 -13.80 18.40
CA LEU A 67 5.81 -15.01 17.93
C LEU A 67 7.21 -14.72 17.34
N TYR A 68 7.84 -13.62 17.74
CA TYR A 68 9.17 -13.21 17.34
C TYR A 68 10.27 -13.49 18.38
N TYR A 69 9.95 -14.11 19.53
CA TYR A 69 10.98 -14.45 20.51
C TYR A 69 11.10 -15.95 20.71
N ARG A 70 12.15 -16.47 20.12
CA ARG A 70 12.64 -17.86 20.17
C ARG A 70 13.30 -18.18 21.51
N ASP A 71 12.87 -17.84 22.65
CA ASP A 71 13.49 -18.34 23.91
C ASP A 71 12.57 -18.10 25.10
N ILE A 72 11.52 -18.93 25.20
CA ILE A 72 10.93 -19.16 26.52
C ILE A 72 10.96 -20.67 26.75
N ARG A 73 11.92 -21.13 27.48
CA ARG A 73 11.85 -22.42 28.14
C ARG A 73 10.71 -22.36 29.15
N MET A 74 9.58 -22.92 28.79
CA MET A 74 8.52 -23.20 29.75
C MET A 74 8.61 -24.67 30.12
N ASP A 75 8.79 -24.95 31.41
CA ASP A 75 8.66 -26.29 31.99
C ASP A 75 7.20 -26.80 31.96
N TYR A 76 6.35 -26.18 31.17
CA TYR A 76 4.94 -26.48 31.01
C TYR A 76 4.61 -26.58 29.53
N ASP A 77 4.12 -27.72 29.08
CA ASP A 77 3.67 -27.95 27.74
C ASP A 77 2.25 -27.34 27.54
N PRO A 78 2.12 -26.13 27.01
CA PRO A 78 0.82 -25.45 26.87
C PRO A 78 -0.05 -26.07 25.77
N VAL A 79 0.53 -26.90 24.90
CA VAL A 79 -0.12 -27.42 23.68
C VAL A 79 -1.32 -28.32 24.04
N HIS A 80 -1.22 -29.10 25.10
CA HIS A 80 -2.26 -30.06 25.46
C HIS A 80 -3.45 -29.48 26.22
N ASN A 81 -3.35 -28.25 26.72
CA ASN A 81 -4.39 -27.59 27.53
C ASN A 81 -5.07 -26.40 26.87
N ILE A 82 -4.71 -26.08 25.63
CA ILE A 82 -5.29 -24.95 24.86
C ILE A 82 -6.15 -25.49 23.73
N VAL A 83 -7.40 -25.08 23.70
CA VAL A 83 -8.30 -25.33 22.56
C VAL A 83 -8.58 -24.00 21.89
N LEU A 84 -8.39 -23.96 20.57
CA LEU A 84 -8.74 -22.80 19.75
C LEU A 84 -10.20 -22.93 19.33
N GLY A 85 -11.00 -21.95 19.73
CA GLY A 85 -12.40 -21.81 19.27
C GLY A 85 -12.50 -21.12 17.92
N ASP A 86 -13.70 -20.61 17.63
CA ASP A 86 -13.99 -19.90 16.39
C ASP A 86 -13.17 -18.60 16.28
N THR A 87 -12.95 -18.17 15.04
CA THR A 87 -12.37 -16.87 14.73
C THR A 87 -13.48 -15.86 14.53
N TYR A 88 -13.34 -14.69 15.14
CA TYR A 88 -14.33 -13.63 15.13
C TYR A 88 -13.74 -12.35 14.53
N ASP A 89 -14.50 -11.70 13.65
CA ASP A 89 -14.15 -10.37 13.11
C ASP A 89 -14.82 -9.31 13.99
N ILE A 90 -14.04 -8.40 14.56
CA ILE A 90 -14.57 -7.32 15.42
C ILE A 90 -15.43 -6.29 14.65
N PHE A 91 -15.40 -6.32 13.33
CA PHE A 91 -16.23 -5.49 12.45
C PHE A 91 -17.43 -6.27 11.86
N ASP A 92 -17.65 -7.51 12.30
CA ASP A 92 -18.89 -8.24 12.00
C ASP A 92 -19.98 -7.92 13.03
N VAL A 93 -21.19 -7.60 12.55
CA VAL A 93 -22.33 -7.20 13.39
C VAL A 93 -22.70 -8.25 14.43
N LYS A 94 -22.69 -9.54 14.07
CA LYS A 94 -23.01 -10.65 14.99
C LYS A 94 -21.95 -10.77 16.07
N THR A 95 -20.69 -10.61 15.70
CA THR A 95 -19.56 -10.60 16.61
C THR A 95 -19.66 -9.44 17.59
N VAL A 96 -19.93 -8.23 17.10
CA VAL A 96 -20.11 -7.04 17.96
C VAL A 96 -21.26 -7.25 18.94
N LYS A 97 -22.43 -7.69 18.46
CA LYS A 97 -23.61 -7.96 19.31
C LYS A 97 -23.35 -9.05 20.35
N LYS A 98 -22.51 -10.04 20.05
CA LYS A 98 -22.15 -11.13 20.96
C LYS A 98 -21.14 -10.72 22.02
N PHE A 99 -20.16 -9.89 21.64
CA PHE A 99 -18.99 -9.58 22.45
C PHE A 99 -18.85 -8.11 22.84
N TYR A 100 -19.89 -7.28 22.69
CA TYR A 100 -19.83 -5.83 22.88
C TYR A 100 -19.26 -5.39 24.24
N LYS A 101 -19.44 -6.16 25.29
CA LYS A 101 -18.92 -5.85 26.64
C LYS A 101 -17.39 -5.91 26.73
N TYR A 102 -16.73 -6.46 25.71
CA TYR A 102 -15.31 -6.78 25.71
C TYR A 102 -14.56 -6.03 24.61
N ILE A 103 -15.28 -5.42 23.67
CA ILE A 103 -14.69 -4.62 22.61
C ILE A 103 -14.56 -3.18 23.10
N ASN A 104 -13.40 -2.58 22.91
CA ASN A 104 -13.21 -1.16 23.18
C ASN A 104 -13.66 -0.34 21.97
N PHE A 105 -14.79 0.34 22.11
CA PHE A 105 -15.36 1.21 21.07
C PHE A 105 -14.79 2.63 21.16
N ASN A 106 -13.48 2.77 21.15
CA ASN A 106 -12.80 4.05 21.12
C ASN A 106 -12.94 4.77 19.78
N ALA A 107 -12.36 5.97 19.68
CA ALA A 107 -12.39 6.76 18.45
C ALA A 107 -11.78 6.03 17.26
N ASP A 108 -10.70 5.27 17.47
CA ASP A 108 -10.05 4.53 16.37
C ASP A 108 -10.93 3.41 15.82
N TYR A 109 -11.64 2.70 16.69
CA TYR A 109 -12.63 1.69 16.26
C TYR A 109 -13.73 2.32 15.39
N VAL A 110 -14.32 3.43 15.86
CA VAL A 110 -15.40 4.14 15.13
C VAL A 110 -14.86 4.71 13.80
N ASN A 111 -13.66 5.26 13.80
CA ASN A 111 -13.00 5.75 12.60
C ASN A 111 -12.79 4.62 11.58
N TYR A 112 -12.41 3.44 12.06
CA TYR A 112 -12.13 2.29 11.21
C TYR A 112 -13.41 1.68 10.62
N LEU A 113 -14.55 1.78 11.31
CA LEU A 113 -15.85 1.35 10.79
C LEU A 113 -16.19 1.98 9.44
N GLY A 114 -15.73 3.20 9.16
CA GLY A 114 -15.92 3.83 7.85
C GLY A 114 -15.48 2.98 6.66
N LYS A 115 -14.52 2.06 6.86
CA LYS A 115 -14.03 1.14 5.83
C LYS A 115 -14.99 -0.01 5.49
N TYR A 116 -16.13 -0.15 6.19
CA TYR A 116 -17.04 -1.28 6.04
C TYR A 116 -18.47 -0.85 5.70
N SER A 117 -19.08 -1.51 4.74
CA SER A 117 -20.45 -1.22 4.31
C SER A 117 -21.50 -1.55 5.38
N ASN A 118 -21.20 -2.48 6.30
CA ASN A 118 -22.06 -2.87 7.42
C ASN A 118 -21.90 -1.98 8.67
N ALA A 119 -21.12 -0.91 8.59
CA ALA A 119 -20.83 -0.02 9.72
C ALA A 119 -22.10 0.58 10.32
N THR A 120 -23.10 0.88 9.52
CA THR A 120 -24.38 1.50 9.98
C THR A 120 -25.08 0.66 11.03
N GLU A 121 -25.14 -0.67 10.85
CA GLU A 121 -25.78 -1.57 11.82
C GLU A 121 -25.02 -1.62 13.15
N ILE A 122 -23.70 -1.49 13.10
CA ILE A 122 -22.87 -1.44 14.30
C ILE A 122 -23.05 -0.10 15.01
N LEU A 123 -23.00 1.01 14.27
CA LEU A 123 -23.21 2.35 14.80
C LEU A 123 -24.59 2.49 15.46
N ASP A 124 -25.65 2.00 14.82
CA ASP A 124 -26.99 1.98 15.40
C ASP A 124 -27.04 1.14 16.68
N PHE A 125 -26.35 0.01 16.71
CA PHE A 125 -26.27 -0.81 17.92
C PHE A 125 -25.53 -0.09 19.06
N LEU A 126 -24.41 0.58 18.76
CA LEU A 126 -23.63 1.33 19.78
C LEU A 126 -24.43 2.47 20.38
N ILE A 127 -25.11 3.26 19.55
CA ILE A 127 -25.94 4.40 20.03
C ILE A 127 -27.20 3.89 20.72
N GLY A 128 -27.97 3.01 20.08
CA GLY A 128 -29.28 2.60 20.55
C GLY A 128 -29.25 1.65 21.75
N LYS A 129 -28.36 0.64 21.72
CA LYS A 129 -28.28 -0.40 22.76
C LYS A 129 -27.40 -0.01 23.93
N MET A 130 -26.29 0.69 23.66
CA MET A 130 -25.28 1.00 24.69
C MET A 130 -25.38 2.43 25.19
N GLU A 131 -26.24 3.26 24.57
CA GLU A 131 -26.33 4.71 24.86
C GLU A 131 -24.94 5.38 24.85
N LEU A 132 -24.06 4.84 23.98
CA LEU A 132 -22.65 5.25 23.95
C LEU A 132 -22.52 6.63 23.30
N LYS A 133 -21.86 7.54 23.97
CA LYS A 133 -21.40 8.76 23.33
C LYS A 133 -20.22 8.40 22.42
N LEU A 134 -20.46 8.35 21.11
CA LEU A 134 -19.42 7.99 20.16
C LEU A 134 -18.29 9.03 20.17
N GLU A 135 -17.08 8.54 20.33
CA GLU A 135 -15.85 9.29 20.06
C GLU A 135 -15.37 8.95 18.65
N TYR A 136 -15.09 9.95 17.84
CA TYR A 136 -14.64 9.80 16.45
C TYR A 136 -13.94 11.07 15.96
N SER A 137 -13.17 10.94 14.90
CA SER A 137 -12.54 12.05 14.18
C SER A 137 -13.09 12.13 12.74
N GLU A 138 -12.51 13.02 11.96
CA GLU A 138 -12.78 13.13 10.51
C GLU A 138 -12.56 11.81 9.76
N LYS A 139 -11.66 10.95 10.25
CA LYS A 139 -11.34 9.65 9.62
C LYS A 139 -12.56 8.74 9.42
N SER A 140 -13.60 8.86 10.25
CA SER A 140 -14.82 8.05 10.10
C SER A 140 -15.50 8.30 8.75
N ILE A 141 -15.65 9.56 8.38
CA ILE A 141 -16.30 9.99 7.13
C ILE A 141 -15.31 9.92 5.97
N ASP A 142 -14.05 10.28 6.19
CA ASP A 142 -13.00 10.19 5.19
C ASP A 142 -12.83 8.74 4.70
N ASN A 143 -12.80 7.75 5.61
CA ASN A 143 -12.73 6.33 5.27
C ASN A 143 -13.99 5.84 4.54
N ALA A 144 -15.19 6.30 4.92
CA ALA A 144 -16.43 5.94 4.22
C ALA A 144 -16.42 6.46 2.77
N SER A 145 -15.91 7.67 2.56
CA SER A 145 -15.74 8.27 1.23
C SER A 145 -14.69 7.51 0.41
N GLU A 146 -13.55 7.16 1.03
CA GLU A 146 -12.46 6.41 0.40
C GLU A 146 -12.91 5.04 -0.12
N HIS A 147 -13.79 4.36 0.64
CA HIS A 147 -14.27 3.01 0.31
C HIS A 147 -15.62 3.00 -0.43
N GLY A 148 -16.16 4.15 -0.79
CA GLY A 148 -17.40 4.25 -1.56
C GLY A 148 -18.67 3.91 -0.80
N HIS A 149 -18.67 3.96 0.53
CA HIS A 149 -19.78 3.49 1.36
C HIS A 149 -20.85 4.55 1.57
N MET A 150 -21.70 4.75 0.57
CA MET A 150 -22.80 5.72 0.55
C MET A 150 -23.72 5.62 1.74
N ASN A 151 -24.09 4.40 2.13
CA ASN A 151 -24.98 4.16 3.27
C ASN A 151 -24.39 4.68 4.59
N VAL A 152 -23.06 4.62 4.74
CA VAL A 152 -22.35 5.13 5.92
C VAL A 152 -22.35 6.65 5.91
N LEU A 153 -22.09 7.28 4.76
CA LEU A 153 -22.15 8.74 4.59
C LEU A 153 -23.55 9.28 4.89
N GLU A 154 -24.59 8.62 4.35
CA GLU A 154 -25.98 8.95 4.63
C GLU A 154 -26.32 8.79 6.11
N TRP A 155 -25.81 7.75 6.76
CA TRP A 155 -26.01 7.55 8.19
C TRP A 155 -25.41 8.71 9.00
N TRP A 156 -24.17 9.11 8.71
CA TRP A 156 -23.53 10.24 9.38
C TRP A 156 -24.33 11.53 9.17
N LEU A 157 -24.79 11.80 7.96
CA LEU A 157 -25.59 12.99 7.64
C LEU A 157 -26.89 13.04 8.44
N LYS A 158 -27.53 11.89 8.67
CA LYS A 158 -28.82 11.76 9.37
C LYS A 158 -28.72 11.55 10.88
N SER A 159 -27.53 11.28 11.40
CA SER A 159 -27.31 10.89 12.80
C SER A 159 -27.50 12.03 13.82
N ASN A 160 -27.63 13.27 13.39
CA ASN A 160 -27.59 14.47 14.22
C ASN A 160 -26.30 14.66 15.04
N LEU A 161 -25.26 13.87 14.73
CA LEU A 161 -23.93 14.03 15.32
C LEU A 161 -23.13 15.10 14.57
N PRO A 162 -22.17 15.77 15.21
CA PRO A 162 -21.30 16.71 14.51
C PRO A 162 -20.57 16.05 13.33
N LEU A 163 -20.76 16.57 12.12
CA LEU A 163 -20.07 16.06 10.94
C LEU A 163 -18.61 16.54 10.95
N LYS A 164 -17.69 15.59 11.10
CA LYS A 164 -16.25 15.82 11.03
C LYS A 164 -15.71 15.15 9.78
N TYR A 165 -15.16 15.94 8.85
CA TYR A 165 -14.57 15.45 7.62
C TYR A 165 -13.45 16.41 7.16
N SER A 166 -12.50 15.89 6.41
CA SER A 166 -11.39 16.67 5.87
C SER A 166 -11.41 16.68 4.33
N GLU A 167 -10.44 17.33 3.72
CA GLU A 167 -10.22 17.25 2.27
C GLU A 167 -10.00 15.80 1.79
N LYS A 168 -9.53 14.92 2.66
CA LYS A 168 -9.31 13.50 2.33
C LYS A 168 -10.57 12.76 1.91
N SER A 169 -11.76 13.21 2.37
CA SER A 169 -13.03 12.63 1.93
C SER A 169 -13.18 12.67 0.41
N MET A 170 -12.93 13.83 -0.21
CA MET A 170 -13.06 13.98 -1.66
C MET A 170 -11.80 13.55 -2.40
N ASP A 171 -10.61 13.82 -1.85
CA ASP A 171 -9.34 13.43 -2.44
C ASP A 171 -9.21 11.91 -2.57
N ASN A 172 -9.58 11.16 -1.51
CA ASN A 172 -9.53 9.71 -1.52
C ASN A 172 -10.64 9.11 -2.41
N ALA A 173 -11.87 9.64 -2.35
CA ALA A 173 -12.94 9.22 -3.25
C ALA A 173 -12.53 9.39 -4.73
N SER A 174 -11.85 10.51 -5.03
CA SER A 174 -11.28 10.76 -6.36
C SER A 174 -10.21 9.73 -6.73
N GLY A 175 -9.31 9.44 -5.78
CA GLY A 175 -8.25 8.46 -5.96
C GLY A 175 -8.72 7.01 -6.12
N HIS A 176 -9.95 6.69 -5.72
CA HIS A 176 -10.57 5.37 -5.87
C HIS A 176 -11.67 5.31 -6.96
N GLY A 177 -11.84 6.39 -7.73
CA GLY A 177 -12.79 6.40 -8.83
C GLY A 177 -14.26 6.51 -8.42
N HIS A 178 -14.56 6.90 -7.19
CA HIS A 178 -15.91 6.91 -6.61
C HIS A 178 -16.69 8.17 -7.01
N VAL A 179 -17.03 8.34 -8.29
CA VAL A 179 -17.81 9.49 -8.79
C VAL A 179 -19.13 9.64 -8.02
N HIS A 180 -19.81 8.53 -7.71
CA HIS A 180 -21.07 8.56 -6.94
C HIS A 180 -20.93 9.18 -5.54
N VAL A 181 -19.76 9.01 -4.89
CA VAL A 181 -19.46 9.67 -3.61
C VAL A 181 -19.23 11.16 -3.82
N LEU A 182 -18.50 11.54 -4.88
CA LEU A 182 -18.29 12.95 -5.22
C LEU A 182 -19.62 13.66 -5.54
N GLU A 183 -20.52 12.99 -6.26
CA GLU A 183 -21.88 13.48 -6.51
C GLU A 183 -22.67 13.65 -5.22
N TRP A 184 -22.56 12.69 -4.29
CA TRP A 184 -23.17 12.79 -2.97
C TRP A 184 -22.66 14.02 -2.22
N TRP A 185 -21.34 14.23 -2.17
CA TRP A 185 -20.76 15.42 -1.55
C TRP A 185 -21.32 16.71 -2.16
N ASN A 186 -21.37 16.80 -3.48
CA ASN A 186 -21.89 17.98 -4.19
C ASN A 186 -23.37 18.23 -3.87
N ASN A 187 -24.16 17.19 -3.69
CA ASN A 187 -25.60 17.28 -3.42
C ASN A 187 -25.96 17.35 -1.92
N SER A 188 -24.99 17.12 -1.03
CA SER A 188 -25.22 17.08 0.42
C SER A 188 -25.54 18.44 1.05
N GLY A 189 -25.24 19.53 0.35
CA GLY A 189 -25.33 20.89 0.89
C GLY A 189 -24.19 21.25 1.86
N LEU A 190 -23.22 20.35 2.05
CA LEU A 190 -22.05 20.57 2.89
C LEU A 190 -20.99 21.38 2.14
N PHE A 191 -20.12 22.05 2.89
CA PHE A 191 -18.97 22.74 2.30
C PHE A 191 -18.00 21.72 1.70
N LEU A 192 -17.68 21.83 0.40
CA LEU A 192 -16.77 20.93 -0.29
C LEU A 192 -15.32 21.23 0.13
N LYS A 193 -14.66 20.25 0.73
CA LYS A 193 -13.24 20.29 1.08
C LYS A 193 -12.49 19.35 0.14
N TYR A 194 -11.54 19.88 -0.58
CA TYR A 194 -10.68 19.13 -1.50
C TYR A 194 -9.33 19.83 -1.64
N SER A 195 -8.35 19.12 -2.14
CA SER A 195 -7.02 19.64 -2.42
C SER A 195 -6.55 19.21 -3.81
N LYS A 196 -5.34 19.62 -4.20
CA LYS A 196 -4.70 19.16 -5.42
C LYS A 196 -4.61 17.64 -5.55
N TYR A 197 -4.63 16.93 -4.42
CA TYR A 197 -4.52 15.46 -4.41
C TYR A 197 -5.75 14.75 -5.01
N ALA A 198 -6.91 15.40 -5.10
CA ALA A 198 -8.06 14.85 -5.80
C ALA A 198 -7.74 14.53 -7.27
N LEU A 199 -7.19 15.53 -7.99
CA LEU A 199 -6.82 15.37 -9.40
C LEU A 199 -5.54 14.54 -9.58
N ILE A 200 -4.55 14.71 -8.71
CA ILE A 200 -3.31 13.94 -8.75
C ILE A 200 -3.59 12.44 -8.60
N ARG A 201 -4.38 12.04 -7.60
CA ARG A 201 -4.70 10.62 -7.34
C ARG A 201 -5.59 10.03 -8.43
N ALA A 202 -6.60 10.79 -8.90
CA ALA A 202 -7.43 10.37 -10.02
C ALA A 202 -6.59 10.13 -11.28
N SER A 203 -5.64 11.03 -11.57
CA SER A 203 -4.71 10.90 -12.70
C SER A 203 -3.76 9.72 -12.52
N SER A 204 -3.18 9.57 -11.33
CA SER A 204 -2.28 8.45 -10.98
C SER A 204 -2.94 7.08 -11.15
N ASN A 205 -4.25 7.00 -10.94
CA ASN A 205 -5.01 5.74 -10.96
C ASN A 205 -5.87 5.55 -12.22
N GLY A 206 -5.76 6.44 -13.22
CA GLY A 206 -6.41 6.25 -14.50
C GLY A 206 -7.89 6.66 -14.58
N TYR A 207 -8.42 7.37 -13.59
CA TYR A 207 -9.86 7.68 -13.47
C TYR A 207 -10.25 8.93 -14.25
N VAL A 208 -10.35 8.82 -15.57
CA VAL A 208 -10.79 9.91 -16.46
C VAL A 208 -12.19 10.44 -16.12
N ASN A 209 -13.10 9.54 -15.72
CA ASN A 209 -14.46 9.93 -15.31
C ASN A 209 -14.48 10.86 -14.10
N VAL A 210 -13.55 10.69 -13.17
CA VAL A 210 -13.37 11.57 -12.01
C VAL A 210 -12.84 12.93 -12.46
N LEU A 211 -11.82 12.94 -13.32
CA LEU A 211 -11.25 14.17 -13.85
C LEU A 211 -12.31 15.00 -14.61
N GLU A 212 -13.14 14.32 -15.40
CA GLU A 212 -14.26 14.95 -16.12
C GLU A 212 -15.31 15.49 -15.14
N TRP A 213 -15.62 14.75 -14.08
CA TRP A 213 -16.53 15.23 -13.03
C TRP A 213 -16.02 16.52 -12.37
N TRP A 214 -14.74 16.56 -11.97
CA TRP A 214 -14.12 17.75 -11.39
C TRP A 214 -14.14 18.95 -12.33
N LYS A 215 -13.81 18.74 -13.60
CA LYS A 215 -13.85 19.78 -14.63
C LYS A 215 -15.26 20.36 -14.80
N ASN A 216 -16.27 19.49 -14.84
CA ASN A 216 -17.66 19.88 -15.05
C ASN A 216 -18.29 20.54 -13.81
N LEU A 217 -17.70 20.35 -12.63
CA LEU A 217 -18.16 20.99 -11.39
C LEU A 217 -17.98 22.52 -11.42
N GLY A 218 -17.06 23.04 -12.23
CA GLY A 218 -16.84 24.48 -12.43
C GLY A 218 -16.17 25.19 -11.25
N LEU A 219 -15.67 24.46 -10.28
CA LEU A 219 -14.87 25.02 -9.19
C LEU A 219 -13.41 25.24 -9.63
N PRO A 220 -12.67 26.15 -8.96
CA PRO A 220 -11.24 26.29 -9.19
C PRO A 220 -10.51 24.96 -8.97
N LEU A 221 -9.80 24.49 -9.99
CA LEU A 221 -9.05 23.23 -9.91
C LEU A 221 -7.61 23.50 -9.47
N GLU A 222 -7.23 22.91 -8.34
CA GLU A 222 -5.85 22.90 -7.87
C GLU A 222 -5.17 21.63 -8.35
N TYR A 223 -4.04 21.75 -9.05
CA TYR A 223 -3.18 20.65 -9.48
C TYR A 223 -1.79 21.18 -9.87
N ASP A 224 -0.84 20.30 -9.90
CA ASP A 224 0.52 20.57 -10.35
C ASP A 224 0.98 19.51 -11.37
N GLU A 225 2.26 19.49 -11.70
CA GLU A 225 2.85 18.54 -12.64
C GLU A 225 2.73 17.08 -12.22
N TYR A 226 2.58 16.79 -10.93
CA TYR A 226 2.43 15.43 -10.45
C TYR A 226 1.21 14.70 -11.01
N ALA A 227 0.14 15.41 -11.38
CA ALA A 227 -1.03 14.79 -11.99
C ALA A 227 -0.66 14.10 -13.32
N VAL A 228 0.13 14.77 -14.15
CA VAL A 228 0.57 14.27 -15.45
C VAL A 228 1.76 13.32 -15.32
N ASN A 229 2.71 13.64 -14.41
CA ASN A 229 3.88 12.80 -14.15
C ASN A 229 3.48 11.42 -13.65
N TYR A 230 2.53 11.32 -12.70
CA TYR A 230 2.06 10.02 -12.20
C TYR A 230 1.19 9.26 -13.20
N ALA A 231 0.40 9.96 -14.03
CA ALA A 231 -0.28 9.30 -15.13
C ALA A 231 0.72 8.67 -16.13
N SER A 232 1.80 9.38 -16.45
CA SER A 232 2.90 8.86 -17.27
C SER A 232 3.61 7.68 -16.62
N LYS A 233 3.93 7.80 -15.32
CA LYS A 233 4.53 6.75 -14.49
C LYS A 233 3.75 5.45 -14.52
N ASN A 234 2.41 5.54 -14.50
CA ASN A 234 1.52 4.38 -14.41
C ASN A 234 0.94 3.96 -15.78
N GLY A 235 1.38 4.57 -16.88
CA GLY A 235 0.99 4.16 -18.22
C GLY A 235 -0.41 4.57 -18.66
N HIS A 236 -1.03 5.56 -18.02
CA HIS A 236 -2.42 5.95 -18.25
C HIS A 236 -2.56 6.93 -19.42
N ILE A 237 -2.44 6.45 -20.65
CA ILE A 237 -2.58 7.25 -21.87
C ILE A 237 -3.94 7.98 -21.93
N ASN A 238 -5.02 7.33 -21.56
CA ASN A 238 -6.35 7.93 -21.53
C ASN A 238 -6.42 9.19 -20.66
N VAL A 239 -5.70 9.20 -19.54
CA VAL A 239 -5.57 10.36 -18.64
C VAL A 239 -4.72 11.45 -19.29
N LEU A 240 -3.59 11.08 -19.88
CA LEU A 240 -2.71 12.02 -20.57
C LEU A 240 -3.45 12.71 -21.73
N GLU A 241 -4.21 11.95 -22.52
CA GLU A 241 -5.08 12.48 -23.57
C GLU A 241 -6.15 13.43 -23.02
N TRP A 242 -6.76 13.06 -21.87
CA TRP A 242 -7.73 13.92 -21.23
C TRP A 242 -7.10 15.26 -20.82
N TRP A 243 -5.94 15.25 -20.15
CA TRP A 243 -5.24 16.48 -19.79
C TRP A 243 -4.92 17.34 -21.00
N PHE A 244 -4.42 16.75 -22.07
CA PHE A 244 -4.10 17.46 -23.31
C PHE A 244 -5.33 18.08 -23.97
N LYS A 245 -6.48 17.39 -23.97
CA LYS A 245 -7.75 17.83 -24.60
C LYS A 245 -8.61 18.68 -23.66
N SER A 246 -8.27 18.79 -22.38
CA SER A 246 -9.12 19.44 -21.37
C SER A 246 -9.22 20.95 -21.47
N ASN A 247 -8.36 21.60 -22.23
CA ASN A 247 -8.12 23.05 -22.25
C ASN A 247 -7.60 23.62 -20.92
N LEU A 248 -7.19 22.77 -19.98
CA LEU A 248 -6.46 23.17 -18.77
C LEU A 248 -4.97 23.28 -19.07
N PRO A 249 -4.22 24.15 -18.37
CA PRO A 249 -2.77 24.23 -18.54
C PRO A 249 -2.12 22.85 -18.31
N LEU A 250 -1.43 22.33 -19.33
CA LEU A 250 -0.73 21.06 -19.23
C LEU A 250 0.61 21.28 -18.49
N LYS A 251 0.64 20.88 -17.21
CA LYS A 251 1.83 20.96 -16.35
C LYS A 251 2.53 19.61 -16.33
N TYR A 252 3.82 19.57 -16.68
CA TYR A 252 4.64 18.36 -16.66
C TYR A 252 6.12 18.71 -16.52
N SER A 253 6.91 17.81 -15.98
CA SER A 253 8.37 17.90 -15.86
C SER A 253 9.04 16.74 -16.60
N GLU A 254 10.36 16.66 -16.48
CA GLU A 254 11.16 15.51 -16.94
C GLU A 254 10.71 14.20 -16.31
N ASP A 255 10.20 14.23 -15.10
CA ASP A 255 9.66 13.05 -14.39
C ASP A 255 8.60 12.28 -15.22
N SER A 256 7.89 12.94 -16.14
CA SER A 256 6.92 12.26 -17.00
C SER A 256 7.57 11.23 -17.88
N MET A 257 8.70 11.56 -18.51
CA MET A 257 9.43 10.66 -19.41
C MET A 257 10.34 9.71 -18.61
N ASP A 258 10.99 10.23 -17.58
CA ASP A 258 11.91 9.44 -16.74
C ASP A 258 11.16 8.30 -16.02
N ASN A 259 9.99 8.59 -15.44
CA ASN A 259 9.18 7.56 -14.80
C ASN A 259 8.47 6.62 -15.80
N ALA A 260 8.09 7.10 -16.99
CA ALA A 260 7.58 6.22 -18.04
C ALA A 260 8.67 5.24 -18.50
N SER A 261 9.91 5.71 -18.62
CA SER A 261 11.09 4.89 -18.93
C SER A 261 11.37 3.88 -17.82
N ARG A 262 11.31 4.31 -16.54
CA ARG A 262 11.47 3.47 -15.36
C ARG A 262 10.54 2.28 -15.32
N ASN A 263 9.30 2.48 -15.77
CA ASN A 263 8.24 1.47 -15.73
C ASN A 263 7.98 0.77 -17.07
N GLY A 264 8.82 0.99 -18.08
CA GLY A 264 8.74 0.29 -19.35
C GLY A 264 7.61 0.75 -20.28
N HIS A 265 7.05 1.93 -20.07
CA HIS A 265 5.87 2.43 -20.77
C HIS A 265 6.23 3.12 -22.11
N ILE A 266 6.69 2.36 -23.08
CA ILE A 266 7.04 2.88 -24.43
C ILE A 266 5.87 3.65 -25.06
N HIS A 267 4.65 3.16 -24.92
CA HIS A 267 3.47 3.78 -25.50
C HIS A 267 3.24 5.22 -24.94
N VAL A 268 3.64 5.48 -23.69
CA VAL A 268 3.62 6.82 -23.09
C VAL A 268 4.72 7.68 -23.71
N LEU A 269 5.93 7.15 -23.85
CA LEU A 269 7.05 7.83 -24.47
C LEU A 269 6.74 8.20 -25.93
N GLU A 270 6.14 7.30 -26.70
CA GLU A 270 5.66 7.54 -28.07
C GLU A 270 4.61 8.64 -28.11
N TRP A 271 3.65 8.59 -27.19
CA TRP A 271 2.62 9.63 -27.09
C TRP A 271 3.25 11.01 -26.86
N TRP A 272 4.16 11.14 -25.90
CA TRP A 272 4.86 12.38 -25.62
C TRP A 272 5.67 12.88 -26.84
N LYS A 273 6.41 11.98 -27.49
CA LYS A 273 7.21 12.29 -28.67
C LYS A 273 6.35 12.84 -29.81
N ASN A 274 5.17 12.26 -30.02
CA ASN A 274 4.28 12.62 -31.12
C ASN A 274 3.44 13.87 -30.84
N LEU A 275 3.44 14.38 -29.60
CA LEU A 275 2.62 15.51 -29.19
C LEU A 275 3.13 16.86 -29.73
N GLY A 276 4.39 16.94 -30.13
CA GLY A 276 5.03 18.16 -30.62
C GLY A 276 5.31 19.22 -29.57
N LEU A 277 5.17 18.89 -28.30
CA LEU A 277 5.55 19.74 -27.16
C LEU A 277 7.04 19.59 -26.83
N PRO A 278 7.64 20.53 -26.05
CA PRO A 278 9.00 20.36 -25.56
C PRO A 278 9.15 19.00 -24.85
N PHE A 279 10.05 18.17 -25.39
CA PHE A 279 10.28 16.84 -24.84
C PHE A 279 11.30 16.94 -23.70
N LYS A 280 10.80 16.88 -22.45
CA LYS A 280 11.62 17.04 -21.24
C LYS A 280 12.01 15.67 -20.71
N TYR A 281 13.28 15.43 -20.55
CA TYR A 281 13.84 14.19 -20.00
C TYR A 281 15.20 14.48 -19.38
N SER A 282 15.66 13.58 -18.55
CA SER A 282 17.00 13.65 -17.94
C SER A 282 17.78 12.35 -18.16
N GLU A 283 18.97 12.28 -17.60
CA GLU A 283 19.78 11.05 -17.54
C GLU A 283 19.04 9.89 -16.88
N ASP A 284 18.08 10.18 -16.00
CA ASP A 284 17.27 9.19 -15.30
C ASP A 284 16.37 8.36 -16.22
N SER A 285 16.01 8.85 -17.40
CA SER A 285 15.28 8.08 -18.39
C SER A 285 16.01 6.79 -18.79
N MET A 286 17.30 6.87 -19.11
CA MET A 286 18.09 5.69 -19.49
C MET A 286 18.64 4.95 -18.27
N ASN A 287 19.00 5.67 -17.20
CA ASN A 287 19.45 5.10 -15.95
C ASN A 287 18.40 4.17 -15.36
N TYR A 288 17.15 4.65 -15.21
CA TYR A 288 16.04 3.88 -14.64
C TYR A 288 15.56 2.75 -15.57
N ALA A 289 15.55 2.96 -16.89
CA ALA A 289 15.25 1.87 -17.81
C ALA A 289 16.26 0.72 -17.68
N SER A 290 17.54 1.05 -17.49
CA SER A 290 18.61 0.07 -17.26
C SER A 290 18.46 -0.61 -15.89
N GLU A 291 18.21 0.17 -14.83
CA GLU A 291 17.99 -0.31 -13.46
C GLU A 291 16.84 -1.31 -13.35
N ASN A 292 15.80 -1.17 -14.20
CA ASN A 292 14.60 -1.99 -14.18
C ASN A 292 14.50 -3.02 -15.32
N GLY A 293 15.57 -3.21 -16.09
CA GLY A 293 15.64 -4.29 -17.07
C GLY A 293 14.94 -4.04 -18.40
N HIS A 294 14.56 -2.78 -18.68
CA HIS A 294 13.74 -2.40 -19.84
C HIS A 294 14.56 -2.16 -21.12
N VAL A 295 15.15 -3.22 -21.69
CA VAL A 295 15.92 -3.16 -22.94
C VAL A 295 15.15 -2.52 -24.09
N ASN A 296 13.86 -2.78 -24.19
CA ASN A 296 12.98 -2.22 -25.21
C ASN A 296 12.86 -0.69 -25.11
N VAL A 297 12.89 -0.14 -23.89
CA VAL A 297 12.91 1.31 -23.67
C VAL A 297 14.27 1.90 -24.05
N LEU A 298 15.37 1.24 -23.68
CA LEU A 298 16.71 1.65 -24.10
C LEU A 298 16.85 1.69 -25.62
N GLU A 299 16.36 0.67 -26.31
CA GLU A 299 16.33 0.63 -27.77
C GLU A 299 15.46 1.74 -28.35
N TRP A 300 14.32 2.01 -27.74
CA TRP A 300 13.47 3.13 -28.11
C TRP A 300 14.23 4.46 -28.02
N TRP A 301 14.86 4.76 -26.88
CA TRP A 301 15.66 5.97 -26.69
C TRP A 301 16.75 6.11 -27.74
N LYS A 302 17.51 5.03 -27.98
CA LYS A 302 18.56 4.99 -28.99
C LYS A 302 18.05 5.37 -30.38
N ASN A 303 16.83 4.95 -30.72
CA ASN A 303 16.22 5.20 -32.02
C ASN A 303 15.47 6.52 -32.14
N THR A 304 15.40 7.32 -31.07
CA THR A 304 14.71 8.63 -31.09
C THR A 304 15.41 9.69 -31.91
N GLY A 305 16.75 9.62 -32.04
CA GLY A 305 17.59 10.66 -32.59
C GLY A 305 17.85 11.84 -31.65
N LEU A 306 17.38 11.76 -30.40
CA LEU A 306 17.63 12.77 -29.36
C LEU A 306 19.04 12.61 -28.79
N LEU A 307 19.50 13.67 -28.08
CA LEU A 307 20.74 13.58 -27.29
C LEU A 307 20.50 12.60 -26.14
N LEU A 308 21.28 11.52 -26.09
CA LEU A 308 21.15 10.54 -25.03
C LEU A 308 21.94 10.95 -23.80
N GLU A 309 21.23 11.09 -22.68
CA GLU A 309 21.81 11.39 -21.38
C GLU A 309 21.73 10.14 -20.50
N TYR A 310 22.84 9.76 -19.87
CA TYR A 310 22.96 8.64 -18.93
C TYR A 310 24.30 8.71 -18.20
N THR A 311 24.35 8.03 -17.06
CA THR A 311 25.58 7.97 -16.24
C THR A 311 26.03 6.52 -16.08
N GLU A 312 27.09 6.31 -15.27
CA GLU A 312 27.52 4.98 -14.83
C GLU A 312 26.42 4.24 -14.03
N TRP A 313 25.44 4.97 -13.50
CA TRP A 313 24.28 4.38 -12.83
C TRP A 313 23.59 3.31 -13.69
N ALA A 314 23.42 3.57 -14.98
CA ALA A 314 22.74 2.66 -15.91
C ALA A 314 23.32 1.25 -15.88
N MET A 315 24.65 1.11 -16.10
CA MET A 315 25.28 -0.20 -16.11
C MET A 315 25.50 -0.76 -14.70
N ASN A 316 25.86 0.10 -13.73
CA ASN A 316 26.09 -0.33 -12.34
C ASN A 316 24.82 -0.96 -11.75
N HIS A 317 23.67 -0.31 -11.90
CA HIS A 317 22.41 -0.82 -11.33
C HIS A 317 21.84 -1.99 -12.15
N ALA A 318 21.99 -2.01 -13.46
CA ALA A 318 21.66 -3.21 -14.26
C ALA A 318 22.46 -4.43 -13.75
N SER A 319 23.75 -4.25 -13.44
CA SER A 319 24.61 -5.27 -12.88
C SER A 319 24.11 -5.75 -11.51
N ARG A 320 23.92 -4.84 -10.56
CA ARG A 320 23.45 -5.11 -9.19
C ARG A 320 22.04 -5.74 -9.15
N ASN A 321 21.21 -5.48 -10.17
CA ASN A 321 19.88 -6.05 -10.31
C ASN A 321 19.84 -7.33 -11.15
N GLY A 322 20.98 -7.79 -11.65
CA GLY A 322 21.08 -9.05 -12.37
C GLY A 322 20.52 -8.99 -13.79
N TYR A 323 20.46 -7.81 -14.42
CA TYR A 323 19.93 -7.65 -15.78
C TYR A 323 21.01 -7.81 -16.85
N ILE A 324 21.46 -9.05 -17.05
CA ILE A 324 22.49 -9.40 -18.06
C ILE A 324 22.06 -8.96 -19.46
N ASN A 325 20.78 -9.06 -19.80
CA ASN A 325 20.24 -8.60 -21.08
C ASN A 325 20.42 -7.08 -21.31
N VAL A 326 20.36 -6.29 -20.26
CA VAL A 326 20.66 -4.84 -20.31
C VAL A 326 22.15 -4.60 -20.50
N LEU A 327 22.99 -5.32 -19.75
CA LEU A 327 24.44 -5.23 -19.90
C LEU A 327 24.88 -5.60 -21.33
N GLU A 328 24.30 -6.67 -21.91
CA GLU A 328 24.58 -7.07 -23.30
C GLU A 328 24.08 -6.01 -24.31
N TRP A 329 22.91 -5.41 -24.04
CA TRP A 329 22.42 -4.29 -24.86
C TRP A 329 23.40 -3.12 -24.81
N TRP A 330 23.88 -2.70 -23.65
CA TRP A 330 24.87 -1.62 -23.54
C TRP A 330 26.11 -1.96 -24.33
N LYS A 331 26.69 -3.16 -24.15
CA LYS A 331 27.88 -3.62 -24.84
C LYS A 331 27.74 -3.56 -26.37
N THR A 332 26.56 -3.92 -26.89
CA THR A 332 26.30 -4.00 -28.34
C THR A 332 25.66 -2.74 -28.92
N SER A 333 25.26 -1.79 -28.08
CA SER A 333 24.54 -0.59 -28.50
C SER A 333 25.35 0.37 -29.38
N GLY A 334 26.69 0.32 -29.28
CA GLY A 334 27.58 1.30 -29.91
C GLY A 334 27.67 2.64 -29.16
N LEU A 335 27.01 2.77 -28.03
CA LEU A 335 27.09 3.96 -27.18
C LEU A 335 28.33 3.88 -26.26
N PRO A 336 28.86 5.04 -25.82
CA PRO A 336 29.93 5.07 -24.83
C PRO A 336 29.54 4.33 -23.56
N LEU A 337 30.35 3.37 -23.14
CA LEU A 337 30.08 2.59 -21.93
C LEU A 337 30.54 3.40 -20.70
N LYS A 338 29.65 3.53 -19.72
CA LYS A 338 29.91 4.21 -18.44
C LYS A 338 29.61 3.21 -17.32
N TYR A 339 30.64 2.84 -16.55
CA TYR A 339 30.54 1.96 -15.38
C TYR A 339 31.77 2.17 -14.48
N ASN A 340 31.66 1.78 -13.24
CA ASN A 340 32.75 1.81 -12.27
C ASN A 340 32.69 0.56 -11.37
N ASP A 341 33.45 0.53 -10.28
CA ASP A 341 33.54 -0.59 -9.34
C ASP A 341 32.20 -0.96 -8.67
N HIS A 342 31.26 -0.04 -8.56
CA HIS A 342 29.91 -0.35 -8.05
C HIS A 342 29.15 -1.37 -8.88
N ALA A 343 29.53 -1.61 -10.14
CA ALA A 343 28.95 -2.66 -10.96
C ALA A 343 29.28 -4.08 -10.47
N PHE A 344 30.34 -4.22 -9.67
CA PHE A 344 30.91 -5.51 -9.23
C PHE A 344 30.72 -5.78 -7.75
N ILE A 345 30.14 -4.83 -7.01
CA ILE A 345 29.96 -4.90 -5.57
C ILE A 345 28.46 -5.03 -5.27
N ALA A 346 28.06 -6.20 -4.81
CA ALA A 346 26.70 -6.40 -4.29
C ALA A 346 26.68 -6.09 -2.79
N THR A 347 25.65 -5.34 -2.36
CA THR A 347 25.34 -5.20 -0.95
C THR A 347 24.58 -6.44 -0.45
N PRO A 348 24.51 -6.70 0.87
CA PRO A 348 23.65 -7.76 1.39
C PRO A 348 22.20 -7.67 0.89
N ASP A 349 21.62 -6.47 0.80
CA ASP A 349 20.27 -6.24 0.28
C ASP A 349 20.14 -6.59 -1.21
N ASP A 350 21.20 -6.37 -2.00
CA ASP A 350 21.22 -6.79 -3.41
C ASP A 350 21.21 -8.31 -3.51
N LEU A 351 22.02 -9.01 -2.70
CA LEU A 351 22.09 -10.48 -2.69
C LEU A 351 20.79 -11.11 -2.17
N ASP A 352 20.16 -10.50 -1.16
CA ASP A 352 18.84 -10.93 -0.69
C ASP A 352 17.75 -10.79 -1.75
N ARG A 353 17.85 -9.74 -2.59
CA ARG A 353 16.89 -9.45 -3.66
C ARG A 353 17.04 -10.35 -4.89
N ILE A 354 18.26 -10.56 -5.37
CA ILE A 354 18.51 -11.27 -6.62
C ILE A 354 19.05 -12.70 -6.43
N GLY A 355 19.61 -13.02 -5.29
CA GLY A 355 20.30 -14.26 -4.97
C GLY A 355 21.76 -14.29 -5.43
N ILE A 356 22.58 -15.02 -4.70
CA ILE A 356 24.03 -15.18 -4.96
C ILE A 356 24.26 -15.76 -6.36
N GLU A 357 23.53 -16.80 -6.74
CA GLU A 357 23.68 -17.49 -8.02
C GLU A 357 23.50 -16.54 -9.23
N LYS A 358 22.51 -15.65 -9.16
CA LYS A 358 22.27 -14.68 -10.23
C LYS A 358 23.35 -13.61 -10.27
N PHE A 359 23.87 -13.21 -9.12
CA PHE A 359 24.97 -12.27 -9.05
C PHE A 359 26.27 -12.89 -9.61
N ASP A 360 26.54 -14.17 -9.32
CA ASP A 360 27.66 -14.91 -9.91
C ASP A 360 27.58 -14.96 -11.46
N GLN A 361 26.40 -15.15 -12.02
CA GLN A 361 26.17 -15.08 -13.45
C GLN A 361 26.49 -13.69 -14.04
N VAL A 362 26.20 -12.64 -13.31
CA VAL A 362 26.57 -11.26 -13.70
C VAL A 362 28.08 -11.09 -13.69
N LEU A 363 28.76 -11.57 -12.66
CA LEU A 363 30.23 -11.53 -12.60
C LEU A 363 30.88 -12.35 -13.72
N GLU A 364 30.32 -13.53 -14.04
CA GLU A 364 30.76 -14.34 -15.18
C GLU A 364 30.58 -13.58 -16.51
N TRP A 365 29.42 -12.90 -16.68
CA TRP A 365 29.20 -12.07 -17.87
C TRP A 365 30.28 -10.97 -17.98
N TRP A 366 30.58 -10.27 -16.89
CA TRP A 366 31.64 -9.26 -16.87
C TRP A 366 33.00 -9.83 -17.23
N GLY A 367 33.37 -10.98 -16.65
CA GLY A 367 34.63 -11.68 -16.96
C GLY A 367 34.76 -12.08 -18.44
N ASN A 368 33.65 -12.44 -19.08
CA ASN A 368 33.60 -12.85 -20.49
C ASN A 368 33.32 -11.69 -21.46
N SER A 369 33.01 -10.48 -20.93
CA SER A 369 32.58 -9.34 -21.76
C SER A 369 33.70 -8.76 -22.64
N GLY A 370 34.97 -8.96 -22.25
CA GLY A 370 36.14 -8.28 -22.83
C GLY A 370 36.26 -6.79 -22.47
N LEU A 371 35.43 -6.30 -21.56
CA LEU A 371 35.50 -4.92 -21.06
C LEU A 371 36.60 -4.79 -20.00
N THR A 372 37.16 -3.57 -19.86
CA THR A 372 38.16 -3.29 -18.83
C THR A 372 37.54 -3.33 -17.46
N LEU A 373 37.94 -4.30 -16.64
CA LEU A 373 37.48 -4.40 -15.25
C LEU A 373 38.30 -3.47 -14.36
N PRO A 374 37.70 -2.80 -13.39
CA PRO A 374 38.46 -2.10 -12.35
C PRO A 374 39.41 -3.07 -11.63
N TRP A 375 40.55 -2.55 -11.16
CA TRP A 375 41.66 -3.31 -10.58
C TRP A 375 41.36 -4.25 -9.40
N ILE A 376 40.13 -4.22 -8.87
CA ILE A 376 39.66 -5.07 -7.77
C ILE A 376 39.68 -6.57 -8.11
N TYR A 377 39.64 -6.94 -9.39
CA TYR A 377 39.62 -8.36 -9.82
C TYR A 377 40.95 -9.08 -9.82
N ASN A 378 42.05 -8.41 -9.44
CA ASN A 378 43.38 -9.05 -9.35
C ASN A 378 43.62 -9.78 -8.01
N TYR A 379 42.59 -9.89 -7.15
CA TYR A 379 42.68 -10.48 -5.80
C TYR A 379 41.65 -11.59 -5.54
N ILE A 380 40.94 -12.09 -6.56
CA ILE A 380 40.14 -13.30 -6.52
C ILE A 380 40.75 -14.34 -7.48
#